data_daf20f879c098f8bb39e47fa0bcd6481
#
_entry.id   daf20f879c098f8bb39e47fa0bcd6481
#
_cell.length_a   1.000
_cell.length_b   1.000
_cell.length_c   1.000
_cell.angle_alpha   90.00
_cell.angle_beta   90.00
_cell.angle_gamma   90.00
#
_symmetry.space_group_name_H-M   'P 1'
#
loop_
_entity.id
_entity.type
_entity.pdbx_description
1 polymer ?
#
loop_
_entity_poly.entity_id
_entity_poly.type
_entity_poly.pdbx_seq_one_letter_code
_entity_poly.pdbx_strand_id
1 'polypeptide(L)'
;MSAAAFFDTSVLLGGLIDLGPSSAPAQRLMTAVASGQLRRVHTAWHCCLEFYAVATRLPEEYRLAPGDALRLLEHEVLKRFRVLELDAAGRLAFLATAVQERVAGGRIYDAHIGEIARRSGARIIVTDNM
;
A
#
# COMPACT_ATOMS: atom_id res chain seq x y z
N MET A 1 23.25 0.22 5.65
CA MET A 1 21.91 -0.36 5.88
C MET A 1 20.88 0.50 5.20
N SER A 2 20.04 -0.10 4.41
CA SER A 2 18.92 0.63 3.80
C SER A 2 17.85 0.91 4.84
N ALA A 3 17.24 2.09 4.79
CA ALA A 3 16.11 2.42 5.64
C ALA A 3 14.88 1.61 5.20
N ALA A 4 14.02 1.28 6.16
CA ALA A 4 12.74 0.65 5.85
C ALA A 4 11.84 1.66 5.15
N ALA A 5 11.12 1.23 4.13
CA ALA A 5 10.19 2.05 3.37
C ALA A 5 8.79 1.46 3.43
N PHE A 6 7.80 2.32 3.61
CA PHE A 6 6.39 1.94 3.57
C PHE A 6 5.80 2.38 2.24
N PHE A 7 5.20 1.44 1.52
CA PHE A 7 4.57 1.69 0.22
C PHE A 7 3.07 1.81 0.42
N ASP A 8 2.52 2.91 -0.03
CA ASP A 8 1.08 3.10 0.03
C ASP A 8 0.40 2.50 -1.22
N THR A 9 -0.94 2.50 -1.23
CA THR A 9 -1.74 1.87 -2.28
C THR A 9 -1.41 2.39 -3.68
N SER A 10 -1.18 3.69 -3.81
CA SER A 10 -0.91 4.31 -5.13
C SER A 10 0.35 3.76 -5.78
N VAL A 11 1.37 3.48 -4.99
CA VAL A 11 2.62 2.90 -5.48
C VAL A 11 2.43 1.45 -5.88
N LEU A 12 1.66 0.69 -5.12
CA LEU A 12 1.34 -0.69 -5.48
C LEU A 12 0.57 -0.73 -6.81
N LEU A 13 -0.40 0.16 -6.97
CA LEU A 13 -1.19 0.23 -8.21
C LEU A 13 -0.31 0.59 -9.40
N GLY A 14 0.41 1.69 -9.33
CA GLY A 14 1.26 2.15 -10.45
C GLY A 14 2.44 1.22 -10.71
N GLY A 15 2.92 0.54 -9.68
CA GLY A 15 4.07 -0.37 -9.80
C GLY A 15 3.73 -1.75 -10.36
N LEU A 16 2.50 -2.20 -10.16
CA LEU A 16 2.07 -3.54 -10.60
C LEU A 16 1.19 -3.50 -11.85
N ILE A 17 0.61 -2.34 -12.18
CA ILE A 17 -0.23 -2.14 -13.36
C ILE A 17 0.36 -1.00 -14.15
N ASP A 18 0.59 -1.22 -15.45
CA ASP A 18 1.07 -0.15 -16.31
C ASP A 18 -0.09 0.78 -16.67
N LEU A 19 -0.16 1.90 -15.96
CA LEU A 19 -1.20 2.91 -16.15
C LEU A 19 -0.73 4.07 -17.06
N GLY A 20 0.39 3.86 -17.76
CA GLY A 20 0.97 4.86 -18.64
C GLY A 20 2.28 5.43 -18.11
N PRO A 21 2.82 6.48 -18.75
CA PRO A 21 4.15 7.03 -18.38
C PRO A 21 4.26 7.47 -16.92
N SER A 22 3.16 7.91 -16.30
CA SER A 22 3.16 8.31 -14.90
C SER A 22 3.44 7.16 -13.95
N SER A 23 3.27 5.91 -14.38
CA SER A 23 3.57 4.72 -13.58
C SER A 23 5.05 4.37 -13.52
N ALA A 24 5.88 4.94 -14.39
CA ALA A 24 7.30 4.54 -14.51
C ALA A 24 8.08 4.61 -13.18
N PRO A 25 7.96 5.67 -12.35
CA PRO A 25 8.65 5.68 -11.07
C PRO A 25 8.24 4.55 -10.14
N ALA A 26 6.94 4.26 -10.04
CA ALA A 26 6.43 3.18 -9.20
C ALA A 26 6.89 1.82 -9.72
N GLN A 27 6.91 1.63 -11.03
CA GLN A 27 7.40 0.39 -11.66
C GLN A 27 8.86 0.15 -11.36
N ARG A 28 9.68 1.18 -11.39
CA ARG A 28 11.11 1.06 -11.03
C ARG A 28 11.29 0.62 -9.57
N LEU A 29 10.46 1.17 -8.67
CA LEU A 29 10.50 0.78 -7.26
C LEU A 29 10.09 -0.69 -7.07
N MET A 30 9.02 -1.13 -7.71
CA MET A 30 8.59 -2.52 -7.60
C MET A 30 9.58 -3.48 -8.24
N THR A 31 10.24 -3.07 -9.32
CA THR A 31 11.34 -3.85 -9.91
C THR A 31 12.52 -3.98 -8.93
N ALA A 32 12.85 -2.90 -8.23
CA ALA A 32 13.92 -2.92 -7.23
C ALA A 32 13.58 -3.85 -6.07
N VAL A 33 12.31 -3.92 -5.67
CA VAL A 33 11.83 -4.89 -4.66
C VAL A 33 11.99 -6.31 -5.19
N ALA A 34 11.54 -6.56 -6.43
CA ALA A 34 11.57 -7.88 -7.05
C ALA A 34 13.01 -8.40 -7.21
N SER A 35 13.95 -7.51 -7.53
CA SER A 35 15.36 -7.87 -7.72
C SER A 35 16.15 -7.99 -6.42
N GLY A 36 15.56 -7.63 -5.28
CA GLY A 36 16.23 -7.66 -3.99
C GLY A 36 17.08 -6.43 -3.67
N GLN A 37 17.02 -5.40 -4.52
CA GLN A 37 17.73 -4.14 -4.24
C GLN A 37 17.10 -3.38 -3.07
N LEU A 38 15.76 -3.44 -2.96
CA LEU A 38 15.02 -2.92 -1.82
C LEU A 38 14.47 -4.11 -1.02
N ARG A 39 14.95 -4.30 0.20
CA ARG A 39 14.60 -5.47 1.01
C ARG A 39 13.71 -5.17 2.19
N ARG A 40 13.84 -3.97 2.77
CA ARG A 40 13.07 -3.59 3.95
C ARG A 40 11.86 -2.79 3.52
N VAL A 41 10.88 -3.50 2.95
CA VAL A 41 9.69 -2.87 2.40
C VAL A 41 8.46 -3.33 3.18
N HIS A 42 7.65 -2.37 3.56
CA HIS A 42 6.44 -2.55 4.34
C HIS A 42 5.23 -2.02 3.58
N THR A 43 4.09 -2.59 3.84
CA THR A 43 2.81 -2.02 3.41
C THR A 43 1.73 -2.41 4.44
N ALA A 44 0.52 -1.93 4.27
CA ALA A 44 -0.60 -2.28 5.13
C ALA A 44 -1.50 -3.30 4.44
N TRP A 45 -2.10 -4.19 5.23
CA TRP A 45 -3.16 -5.06 4.72
C TRP A 45 -4.28 -4.24 4.06
N HIS A 46 -4.59 -3.08 4.64
CA HIS A 46 -5.52 -2.11 4.07
C HIS A 46 -5.14 -1.74 2.63
N CYS A 47 -3.86 -1.51 2.36
CA CYS A 47 -3.38 -1.18 1.01
C CYS A 47 -3.57 -2.34 0.04
N CYS A 48 -3.44 -3.58 0.50
CA CYS A 48 -3.71 -4.76 -0.32
C CYS A 48 -5.19 -4.83 -0.70
N LEU A 49 -6.09 -4.55 0.24
CA LEU A 49 -7.53 -4.52 -0.03
C LEU A 49 -7.89 -3.39 -0.99
N GLU A 50 -7.30 -2.22 -0.81
CA GLU A 50 -7.53 -1.11 -1.74
C GLU A 50 -6.98 -1.41 -3.13
N PHE A 51 -5.81 -2.04 -3.22
CA PHE A 51 -5.27 -2.48 -4.50
C PHE A 51 -6.28 -3.37 -5.22
N TYR A 52 -6.79 -4.39 -4.53
CA TYR A 52 -7.78 -5.30 -5.11
C TYR A 52 -9.02 -4.54 -5.58
N ALA A 53 -9.56 -3.68 -4.72
CA ALA A 53 -10.79 -2.95 -5.02
C ALA A 53 -10.62 -2.04 -6.24
N VAL A 54 -9.51 -1.31 -6.32
CA VAL A 54 -9.25 -0.39 -7.44
C VAL A 54 -8.89 -1.15 -8.70
N ALA A 55 -8.00 -2.14 -8.62
CA ALA A 55 -7.54 -2.90 -9.78
C ALA A 55 -8.69 -3.59 -10.52
N THR A 56 -9.69 -4.07 -9.78
CA THR A 56 -10.82 -4.79 -10.36
C THR A 56 -11.94 -3.88 -10.86
N ARG A 57 -11.81 -2.55 -10.68
CA ARG A 57 -12.80 -1.57 -11.17
C ARG A 57 -12.20 -0.48 -12.07
N LEU A 58 -10.94 -0.63 -12.48
CA LEU A 58 -10.32 0.30 -13.43
C LEU A 58 -11.07 0.33 -14.77
N PRO A 59 -10.83 1.35 -15.61
CA PRO A 59 -11.32 1.31 -16.98
C PRO A 59 -10.94 0.00 -17.67
N GLU A 60 -11.75 -0.45 -18.60
CA GLU A 60 -11.64 -1.78 -19.21
C GLU A 60 -10.23 -2.11 -19.70
N GLU A 61 -9.54 -1.13 -20.27
CA GLU A 61 -8.18 -1.31 -20.80
C GLU A 61 -7.14 -1.65 -19.75
N TYR A 62 -7.38 -1.30 -18.47
CA TYR A 62 -6.45 -1.54 -17.36
C TYR A 62 -6.99 -2.52 -16.33
N ARG A 63 -8.27 -2.83 -16.39
CA ARG A 63 -8.96 -3.61 -15.37
C ARG A 63 -8.43 -5.04 -15.30
N LEU A 64 -8.12 -5.46 -14.07
CA LEU A 64 -7.73 -6.84 -13.82
C LEU A 64 -8.95 -7.69 -13.47
N ALA A 65 -8.93 -8.93 -13.95
CA ALA A 65 -9.84 -9.93 -13.42
C ALA A 65 -9.50 -10.21 -11.95
N PRO A 66 -10.48 -10.56 -11.10
CA PRO A 66 -10.20 -10.82 -9.69
C PRO A 66 -9.07 -11.82 -9.45
N GLY A 67 -9.00 -12.90 -10.23
CA GLY A 67 -7.95 -13.90 -10.09
C GLY A 67 -6.56 -13.34 -10.41
N ASP A 68 -6.47 -12.43 -11.36
CA ASP A 68 -5.19 -11.80 -11.71
C ASP A 68 -4.74 -10.83 -10.62
N ALA A 69 -5.68 -10.07 -10.03
CA ALA A 69 -5.37 -9.20 -8.91
C ALA A 69 -4.87 -10.01 -7.71
N LEU A 70 -5.49 -11.15 -7.43
CA LEU A 70 -5.04 -12.04 -6.35
C LEU A 70 -3.63 -12.54 -6.62
N ARG A 71 -3.33 -13.00 -7.84
CA ARG A 71 -2.00 -13.50 -8.18
C ARG A 71 -0.92 -12.44 -8.02
N LEU A 72 -1.19 -11.21 -8.43
CA LEU A 72 -0.23 -10.12 -8.22
C LEU A 72 0.02 -9.87 -6.74
N LEU A 73 -1.04 -9.82 -5.94
CA LEU A 73 -0.88 -9.63 -4.49
C LEU A 73 -0.07 -10.76 -3.86
N GLU A 74 -0.36 -12.01 -4.20
CA GLU A 74 0.35 -13.14 -3.65
C GLU A 74 1.83 -13.15 -4.02
N HIS A 75 2.15 -12.94 -5.30
CA HIS A 75 3.52 -13.10 -5.80
C HIS A 75 4.37 -11.86 -5.63
N GLU A 76 3.78 -10.67 -5.72
CA GLU A 76 4.55 -9.42 -5.73
C GLU A 76 4.53 -8.70 -4.39
N VAL A 77 3.50 -8.89 -3.59
CA VAL A 77 3.33 -8.15 -2.33
C VAL A 77 3.48 -9.08 -1.13
N LEU A 78 2.61 -10.08 -0.99
CA LEU A 78 2.59 -10.90 0.22
C LEU A 78 3.88 -11.69 0.44
N LYS A 79 4.59 -12.05 -0.62
CA LYS A 79 5.86 -12.76 -0.52
C LYS A 79 7.06 -11.86 -0.26
N ARG A 80 6.97 -10.57 -0.58
CA ARG A 80 8.13 -9.67 -0.58
C ARG A 80 8.05 -8.54 0.42
N PHE A 81 6.85 -8.14 0.81
CA PHE A 81 6.62 -7.05 1.75
C PHE A 81 6.26 -7.61 3.12
N ARG A 82 6.63 -6.86 4.15
CA ARG A 82 6.03 -7.05 5.46
C ARG A 82 4.68 -6.35 5.45
N VAL A 83 3.62 -7.13 5.52
CA VAL A 83 2.24 -6.61 5.48
C VAL A 83 1.74 -6.47 6.90
N LEU A 84 1.33 -5.25 7.27
CA LEU A 84 1.03 -4.87 8.63
C LEU A 84 -0.43 -4.49 8.79
N GLU A 85 -0.95 -4.67 10.01
CA GLU A 85 -2.25 -4.14 10.40
C GLU A 85 -2.23 -3.88 11.91
N LEU A 86 -3.21 -3.11 12.39
CA LEU A 86 -3.32 -2.83 13.81
C LEU A 86 -3.90 -4.04 14.54
N ASP A 87 -3.38 -4.34 15.73
CA ASP A 87 -3.98 -5.33 16.61
C ASP A 87 -5.25 -4.78 17.25
N ALA A 88 -5.95 -5.60 18.04
CA ALA A 88 -7.23 -5.19 18.63
C ALA A 88 -7.11 -3.95 19.51
N ALA A 89 -6.08 -3.87 20.35
CA ALA A 89 -5.86 -2.71 21.21
C ALA A 89 -5.52 -1.49 20.38
N GLY A 90 -4.69 -1.66 19.34
CA GLY A 90 -4.31 -0.58 18.43
C GLY A 90 -5.49 -0.03 17.65
N ARG A 91 -6.46 -0.86 17.28
CA ARG A 91 -7.68 -0.42 16.57
C ARG A 91 -8.50 0.52 17.44
N LEU A 92 -8.72 0.17 18.70
CA LEU A 92 -9.47 1.02 19.62
C LEU A 92 -8.73 2.33 19.91
N ALA A 93 -7.43 2.27 20.17
CA ALA A 93 -6.62 3.45 20.40
C ALA A 93 -6.64 4.38 19.19
N PHE A 94 -6.57 3.81 17.98
CA PHE A 94 -6.64 4.59 16.75
C PHE A 94 -7.97 5.33 16.62
N LEU A 95 -9.09 4.65 16.85
CA LEU A 95 -10.40 5.29 16.76
C LEU A 95 -10.56 6.38 17.83
N ALA A 96 -10.10 6.14 19.06
CA ALA A 96 -10.15 7.15 20.11
C ALA A 96 -9.35 8.40 19.75
N THR A 97 -8.18 8.23 19.16
CA THR A 97 -7.36 9.34 18.68
C THR A 97 -8.06 10.08 17.54
N ALA A 98 -8.68 9.36 16.61
CA ALA A 98 -9.42 9.96 15.50
C ALA A 98 -10.55 10.85 16.01
N VAL A 99 -11.27 10.40 17.04
CA VAL A 99 -12.33 11.21 17.66
C VAL A 99 -11.74 12.52 18.22
N GLN A 100 -10.63 12.44 18.94
CA GLN A 100 -9.97 13.61 19.54
C GLN A 100 -9.48 14.57 18.45
N GLU A 101 -8.97 14.06 17.34
CA GLU A 101 -8.46 14.86 16.24
C GLU A 101 -9.54 15.25 15.25
N ARG A 102 -10.79 14.91 15.51
CA ARG A 102 -11.95 15.23 14.66
C ARG A 102 -11.81 14.69 13.24
N VAL A 103 -11.21 13.53 13.11
CA VAL A 103 -11.15 12.82 11.83
C VAL A 103 -12.47 12.09 11.61
N ALA A 104 -13.18 12.43 10.53
CA ALA A 104 -14.51 11.87 10.25
C ALA A 104 -14.64 11.52 8.77
N GLY A 105 -15.62 10.65 8.47
CA GLY A 105 -15.92 10.25 7.10
C GLY A 105 -14.76 9.50 6.47
N GLY A 106 -14.60 9.64 5.16
CA GLY A 106 -13.57 8.91 4.40
C GLY A 106 -12.14 9.21 4.78
N ARG A 107 -11.89 10.31 5.48
CA ARG A 107 -10.55 10.65 5.98
C ARG A 107 -10.00 9.63 6.96
N ILE A 108 -10.87 8.81 7.58
CA ILE A 108 -10.43 7.75 8.50
C ILE A 108 -9.56 6.71 7.79
N TYR A 109 -9.78 6.46 6.51
CA TYR A 109 -9.00 5.45 5.78
C TYR A 109 -7.56 5.89 5.57
N ASP A 110 -7.34 7.16 5.19
CA ASP A 110 -5.99 7.70 5.04
C ASP A 110 -5.28 7.78 6.40
N ALA A 111 -6.01 8.17 7.44
CA ALA A 111 -5.47 8.19 8.79
C ALA A 111 -5.07 6.78 9.27
N HIS A 112 -5.84 5.76 8.90
CA HIS A 112 -5.55 4.36 9.23
C HIS A 112 -4.24 3.90 8.59
N ILE A 113 -4.08 4.16 7.30
CA ILE A 113 -2.84 3.82 6.59
C ILE A 113 -1.65 4.56 7.21
N GLY A 114 -1.83 5.85 7.51
CA GLY A 114 -0.78 6.67 8.14
C GLY A 114 -0.35 6.13 9.50
N GLU A 115 -1.30 5.67 10.32
CA GLU A 115 -0.97 5.09 11.62
C GLU A 115 -0.19 3.78 11.49
N ILE A 116 -0.59 2.92 10.54
CA ILE A 116 0.14 1.67 10.28
C ILE A 116 1.55 1.98 9.80
N ALA A 117 1.70 2.95 8.88
CA ALA A 117 3.01 3.36 8.38
C ALA A 117 3.91 3.87 9.52
N ARG A 118 3.36 4.70 10.42
CA ARG A 118 4.08 5.19 11.58
C ARG A 118 4.56 4.05 12.47
N ARG A 119 3.69 3.09 12.76
CA ARG A 119 4.01 1.94 13.62
C ARG A 119 4.97 0.95 12.95
N SER A 120 5.07 0.96 11.64
CA SER A 120 5.97 0.07 10.91
C SER A 120 7.43 0.37 11.18
N GLY A 121 7.73 1.56 11.70
CA GLY A 121 9.11 2.02 11.88
C GLY A 121 9.79 2.44 10.59
N ALA A 122 9.05 2.52 9.49
CA ALA A 122 9.60 2.97 8.22
C ALA A 122 9.99 4.45 8.31
N ARG A 123 11.16 4.79 7.78
CA ARG A 123 11.64 6.17 7.73
C ARG A 123 11.13 6.90 6.50
N ILE A 124 10.71 6.17 5.49
CA ILE A 124 10.29 6.71 4.21
C ILE A 124 8.90 6.17 3.91
N ILE A 125 7.97 7.06 3.59
CA ILE A 125 6.66 6.68 3.06
C ILE A 125 6.69 6.99 1.59
N VAL A 126 6.50 5.97 0.76
CA VAL A 126 6.49 6.11 -0.69
C VAL A 126 5.05 6.21 -1.15
N THR A 127 4.73 7.29 -1.80
CA THR A 127 3.41 7.53 -2.37
C THR A 127 3.56 8.09 -3.78
N ASP A 128 2.57 7.83 -4.62
CA ASP A 128 2.53 8.34 -5.98
C ASP A 128 1.35 9.30 -6.09
N ASN A 129 1.65 10.57 -6.18
CA ASN A 129 0.63 11.61 -6.33
C ASN A 129 0.28 11.75 -7.81
N MET A 130 -0.68 10.97 -8.22
CA MET A 130 -1.23 11.12 -9.57
C MET A 130 -2.35 12.12 -9.60
#